data_537e6e5e87dde98fed3f0934e1d56de7
#
_entry.id   537e6e5e87dde98fed3f0934e1d56de7
#
_cell.length_a   1.000
_cell.length_b   1.000
_cell.length_c   1.000
_cell.angle_alpha   90.00
_cell.angle_beta   90.00
_cell.angle_gamma   90.00
#
_symmetry.space_group_name_H-M   'P 1'
#
loop_
_entity.id
_entity.type
_entity.pdbx_description
1 polymer ?
#
loop_
_entity_poly.entity_id
_entity_poly.type
_entity_poly.pdbx_seq_one_letter_code
_entity_poly.pdbx_strand_id
1 'polypeptide(L)'
;TILARMRTQSFRLNPLVDGEVAPELLSRQVAWCPDGYEIIPEHIADYQHLADIGRGYIQNAASWLPVLALAPAAGERVLDLCAAPGGKSSHIQALANGQADLVCNDNSKPRLMKLQANLKRLNVSAEYMLADARNLSRRQLEAFDKILLDAPCCGEGLMSLNLSDAPLFDSWSVAHIRRLSDLQKRLILEAWRLLKPGGTLVYSTCTMAPEENEVVVDWLLRRQSDAELIPIDIAPLPDRVSAVQSWNNRALTNDLSGCLR
;
A
#
# COMPACT_ATOMS: atom_id res chain seq x y z
N THR A 1 5.27 24.25 -0.56
CA THR A 1 5.66 23.05 -1.33
C THR A 1 5.37 21.80 -0.51
N ILE A 2 4.97 20.69 -1.13
CA ILE A 2 4.65 19.40 -0.48
C ILE A 2 5.83 18.91 0.38
N LEU A 3 7.06 19.09 -0.10
CA LEU A 3 8.30 18.70 0.61
C LEU A 3 8.57 19.48 1.91
N ALA A 4 7.95 20.66 2.06
CA ALA A 4 8.13 21.50 3.25
C ALA A 4 7.13 21.21 4.38
N ARG A 5 6.09 20.40 4.11
CA ARG A 5 5.12 20.02 5.16
C ARG A 5 5.75 18.98 6.08
N MET A 6 5.67 19.19 7.38
CA MET A 6 6.00 18.16 8.36
C MET A 6 5.05 16.97 8.15
N ARG A 7 5.60 15.76 8.10
CA ARG A 7 4.77 14.55 8.03
C ARG A 7 4.17 14.30 9.39
N THR A 8 2.85 14.31 9.46
CA THR A 8 2.14 13.82 10.63
C THR A 8 2.23 12.31 10.67
N GLN A 9 2.69 11.78 11.79
CA GLN A 9 2.58 10.34 12.04
C GLN A 9 1.12 10.03 12.38
N SER A 10 0.67 8.86 11.99
CA SER A 10 -0.69 8.41 12.22
C SER A 10 -0.68 7.02 12.86
N PHE A 11 -1.73 6.73 13.57
CA PHE A 11 -1.94 5.47 14.27
C PHE A 11 -3.20 4.80 13.72
N ARG A 12 -3.10 3.54 13.34
CA ARG A 12 -4.25 2.74 12.97
C ARG A 12 -4.52 1.74 14.08
N LEU A 13 -5.71 1.82 14.67
CA LEU A 13 -6.20 0.88 15.65
C LEU A 13 -6.31 -0.51 15.03
N ASN A 14 -6.03 -1.54 15.81
CA ASN A 14 -6.18 -2.93 15.39
C ASN A 14 -7.38 -3.57 16.10
N PRO A 15 -8.50 -3.77 15.40
CA PRO A 15 -9.70 -4.36 15.99
C PRO A 15 -9.55 -5.86 16.31
N LEU A 16 -8.49 -6.53 15.83
CA LEU A 16 -8.25 -7.96 16.07
C LEU A 16 -7.61 -8.28 17.42
N VAL A 17 -7.25 -7.26 18.18
CA VAL A 17 -6.65 -7.40 19.52
C VAL A 17 -7.52 -6.65 20.51
N ASP A 18 -8.04 -7.34 21.51
CA ASP A 18 -8.87 -6.76 22.56
C ASP A 18 -8.06 -5.88 23.52
N GLY A 19 -8.73 -4.95 24.20
CA GLY A 19 -8.17 -4.07 25.21
C GLY A 19 -8.69 -2.65 25.08
N GLU A 20 -8.68 -1.94 26.18
CA GLU A 20 -9.09 -0.53 26.24
C GLU A 20 -8.02 0.36 25.62
N VAL A 21 -8.46 1.43 24.96
CA VAL A 21 -7.64 2.53 24.50
C VAL A 21 -8.20 3.80 25.10
N ALA A 22 -7.34 4.60 25.69
CA ALA A 22 -7.74 5.84 26.35
C ALA A 22 -8.43 6.77 25.32
N PRO A 23 -9.62 7.30 25.64
CA PRO A 23 -10.44 8.09 24.69
C PRO A 23 -9.71 9.30 24.10
N GLU A 24 -8.82 9.94 24.86
CA GLU A 24 -8.01 11.05 24.39
C GLU A 24 -7.13 10.69 23.19
N LEU A 25 -6.62 9.45 23.11
CA LEU A 25 -5.81 8.95 21.98
C LEU A 25 -6.64 8.76 20.70
N LEU A 26 -7.96 8.65 20.84
CA LEU A 26 -8.90 8.45 19.74
C LEU A 26 -9.61 9.74 19.33
N SER A 27 -9.23 10.90 19.90
CA SER A 27 -9.92 12.18 19.69
C SER A 27 -9.69 12.81 18.31
N ARG A 28 -8.60 12.45 17.60
CA ARG A 28 -8.27 12.98 16.28
C ARG A 28 -8.45 11.92 15.19
N GLN A 29 -9.66 11.43 15.02
CA GLN A 29 -9.98 10.45 14.00
C GLN A 29 -9.81 11.02 12.59
N VAL A 30 -9.21 10.25 11.70
CA VAL A 30 -9.09 10.59 10.29
C VAL A 30 -10.41 10.27 9.57
N ALA A 31 -11.06 11.27 9.00
CA ALA A 31 -12.44 11.20 8.52
C ALA A 31 -12.73 10.08 7.48
N TRP A 32 -11.71 9.69 6.70
CA TRP A 32 -11.83 8.66 5.66
C TRP A 32 -11.31 7.28 6.07
N CYS A 33 -10.86 7.11 7.31
CA CYS A 33 -10.40 5.82 7.83
C CYS A 33 -10.98 5.59 9.24
N PRO A 34 -11.97 4.70 9.41
CA PRO A 34 -12.65 4.51 10.70
C PRO A 34 -11.72 4.13 11.86
N ASP A 35 -10.67 3.35 11.57
CA ASP A 35 -9.69 2.93 12.56
C ASP A 35 -8.42 3.80 12.56
N GLY A 36 -8.42 4.91 11.84
CA GLY A 36 -7.28 5.80 11.65
C GLY A 36 -7.34 7.05 12.51
N TYR A 37 -6.22 7.39 13.16
CA TYR A 37 -6.10 8.52 14.06
C TYR A 37 -4.79 9.27 13.80
N GLU A 38 -4.81 10.60 13.90
CA GLU A 38 -3.59 11.40 13.96
C GLU A 38 -2.94 11.23 15.33
N ILE A 39 -1.62 11.07 15.35
CA ILE A 39 -0.88 11.00 16.61
C ILE A 39 -0.82 12.39 17.24
N ILE A 40 -1.19 12.45 18.50
CA ILE A 40 -1.05 13.61 19.35
C ILE A 40 0.38 13.60 19.89
N PRO A 41 1.24 14.59 19.57
CA PRO A 41 2.67 14.54 19.90
C PRO A 41 2.98 14.30 21.37
N GLU A 42 2.15 14.86 22.26
CA GLU A 42 2.29 14.74 23.71
C GLU A 42 2.07 13.31 24.22
N HIS A 43 1.37 12.49 23.43
CA HIS A 43 1.03 11.08 23.73
C HIS A 43 1.78 10.07 22.89
N ILE A 44 2.89 10.43 22.27
CA ILE A 44 3.63 9.54 21.36
C ILE A 44 4.06 8.23 22.04
N ALA A 45 4.42 8.28 23.33
CA ALA A 45 4.81 7.11 24.10
C ALA A 45 3.64 6.12 24.30
N ASP A 46 2.42 6.64 24.49
CA ASP A 46 1.22 5.82 24.65
C ASP A 46 0.88 5.10 23.32
N TYR A 47 0.94 5.80 22.18
CA TYR A 47 0.76 5.17 20.86
C TYR A 47 1.85 4.12 20.58
N GLN A 48 3.10 4.37 20.99
CA GLN A 48 4.18 3.40 20.85
C GLN A 48 3.91 2.17 21.70
N HIS A 49 3.47 2.35 22.93
CA HIS A 49 3.07 1.24 23.81
C HIS A 49 1.93 0.41 23.18
N LEU A 50 0.86 1.08 22.69
CA LEU A 50 -0.24 0.39 22.01
C LEU A 50 0.25 -0.38 20.76
N ALA A 51 1.18 0.20 20.01
CA ALA A 51 1.78 -0.48 18.86
C ALA A 51 2.60 -1.71 19.30
N ASP A 52 3.37 -1.62 20.39
CA ASP A 52 4.21 -2.69 20.91
C ASP A 52 3.39 -3.89 21.42
N ILE A 53 2.22 -3.65 22.01
CA ILE A 53 1.30 -4.70 22.45
C ILE A 53 0.34 -5.18 21.35
N GLY A 54 0.46 -4.68 20.12
CA GLY A 54 -0.33 -5.10 18.95
C GLY A 54 -1.71 -4.46 18.84
N ARG A 55 -2.05 -3.47 19.70
CA ARG A 55 -3.33 -2.74 19.65
C ARG A 55 -3.44 -1.77 18.47
N GLY A 56 -2.37 -1.59 17.73
CA GLY A 56 -2.38 -0.78 16.52
C GLY A 56 -1.04 -0.76 15.79
N TYR A 57 -0.98 0.09 14.77
CA TYR A 57 0.19 0.23 13.91
C TYR A 57 0.45 1.70 13.59
N ILE A 58 1.67 2.17 13.85
CA ILE A 58 2.11 3.53 13.51
C ILE A 58 2.61 3.54 12.08
N GLN A 59 1.99 4.37 11.22
CA GLN A 59 2.38 4.54 9.83
C GLN A 59 1.83 5.86 9.26
N ASN A 60 2.23 6.21 8.05
CA ASN A 60 1.62 7.34 7.34
C ASN A 60 0.17 6.98 6.96
N ALA A 61 -0.77 7.92 7.16
CA ALA A 61 -2.19 7.71 6.84
C ALA A 61 -2.42 7.35 5.35
N ALA A 62 -1.68 7.95 4.42
CA ALA A 62 -1.78 7.60 3.00
C ALA A 62 -1.53 6.10 2.71
N SER A 63 -0.82 5.38 3.59
CA SER A 63 -0.61 3.93 3.46
C SER A 63 -1.88 3.11 3.69
N TRP A 64 -2.96 3.68 4.21
CA TRP A 64 -4.25 3.01 4.39
C TRP A 64 -5.08 3.00 3.11
N LEU A 65 -4.91 4.02 2.26
CA LEU A 65 -5.70 4.21 1.03
C LEU A 65 -5.71 2.97 0.11
N PRO A 66 -4.57 2.33 -0.19
CA PRO A 66 -4.57 1.16 -1.05
C PRO A 66 -5.40 0.00 -0.51
N VAL A 67 -5.43 -0.19 0.81
CA VAL A 67 -6.20 -1.26 1.43
C VAL A 67 -7.69 -0.93 1.48
N LEU A 68 -8.04 0.33 1.75
CA LEU A 68 -9.42 0.79 1.66
C LEU A 68 -9.96 0.68 0.23
N ALA A 69 -9.15 1.02 -0.78
CA ALA A 69 -9.51 0.84 -2.19
C ALA A 69 -9.65 -0.63 -2.59
N LEU A 70 -8.85 -1.53 -1.99
CA LEU A 70 -8.95 -2.97 -2.21
C LEU A 70 -10.24 -3.53 -1.61
N ALA A 71 -10.72 -2.96 -0.50
CA ALA A 71 -11.93 -3.35 0.22
C ALA A 71 -12.02 -4.88 0.44
N PRO A 72 -11.04 -5.50 1.13
CA PRO A 72 -11.02 -6.95 1.33
C PRO A 72 -12.21 -7.39 2.20
N ALA A 73 -12.80 -8.54 1.87
CA ALA A 73 -13.92 -9.13 2.59
C ALA A 73 -13.57 -10.49 3.21
N ALA A 74 -14.41 -10.92 4.16
CA ALA A 74 -14.28 -12.23 4.78
C ALA A 74 -14.43 -13.35 3.73
N GLY A 75 -13.57 -14.36 3.79
CA GLY A 75 -13.56 -15.52 2.91
C GLY A 75 -12.87 -15.27 1.54
N GLU A 76 -12.52 -14.04 1.20
CA GLU A 76 -11.75 -13.77 -0.02
C GLU A 76 -10.29 -14.24 0.12
N ARG A 77 -9.73 -14.78 -0.96
CA ARG A 77 -8.32 -15.08 -1.06
C ARG A 77 -7.57 -13.86 -1.56
N VAL A 78 -6.75 -13.28 -0.68
CA VAL A 78 -6.07 -12.00 -0.90
C VAL A 78 -4.56 -12.17 -0.94
N LEU A 79 -3.90 -11.63 -1.96
CA LEU A 79 -2.43 -11.59 -2.05
C LEU A 79 -1.92 -10.18 -1.78
N ASP A 80 -1.05 -10.03 -0.79
CA ASP A 80 -0.16 -8.87 -0.65
C ASP A 80 1.19 -9.21 -1.29
N LEU A 81 1.43 -8.68 -2.50
CA LEU A 81 2.50 -9.15 -3.38
C LEU A 81 3.90 -8.67 -2.96
N CYS A 82 3.99 -7.54 -2.25
CA CYS A 82 5.23 -6.94 -1.74
C CYS A 82 5.04 -6.53 -0.27
N ALA A 83 4.68 -7.50 0.59
CA ALA A 83 4.00 -7.30 1.85
C ALA A 83 4.81 -6.65 2.97
N ALA A 84 6.14 -6.83 2.98
CA ALA A 84 6.95 -6.36 4.10
C ALA A 84 7.00 -4.82 4.21
N PRO A 85 6.84 -4.27 5.42
CA PRO A 85 6.92 -4.89 6.74
C PRO A 85 5.59 -5.35 7.35
N GLY A 86 4.43 -5.32 6.65
CA GLY A 86 3.17 -5.88 7.12
C GLY A 86 2.10 -4.89 7.56
N GLY A 87 2.34 -3.60 7.43
CA GLY A 87 1.34 -2.57 7.78
C GLY A 87 0.07 -2.65 6.94
N LYS A 88 0.20 -2.90 5.62
CA LYS A 88 -0.94 -3.10 4.72
C LYS A 88 -1.56 -4.48 4.87
N SER A 89 -0.75 -5.54 5.02
CA SER A 89 -1.22 -6.90 5.28
C SER A 89 -2.09 -6.99 6.55
N SER A 90 -1.66 -6.34 7.63
CA SER A 90 -2.46 -6.27 8.87
C SER A 90 -3.74 -5.47 8.70
N HIS A 91 -3.76 -4.45 7.85
CA HIS A 91 -4.96 -3.69 7.55
C HIS A 91 -5.95 -4.50 6.70
N ILE A 92 -5.47 -5.32 5.76
CA ILE A 92 -6.30 -6.27 5.00
C ILE A 92 -7.08 -7.17 5.97
N GLN A 93 -6.40 -7.80 6.93
CA GLN A 93 -7.07 -8.65 7.90
C GLN A 93 -8.00 -7.88 8.85
N ALA A 94 -7.63 -6.66 9.25
CA ALA A 94 -8.49 -5.83 10.07
C ALA A 94 -9.83 -5.54 9.38
N LEU A 95 -9.82 -5.14 8.09
CA LEU A 95 -11.04 -4.89 7.33
C LEU A 95 -11.85 -6.17 7.04
N ALA A 96 -11.19 -7.31 6.88
CA ALA A 96 -11.83 -8.61 6.70
C ALA A 96 -12.21 -9.29 8.03
N ASN A 97 -12.14 -8.59 9.17
CA ASN A 97 -12.41 -9.13 10.51
C ASN A 97 -11.61 -10.40 10.83
N GLY A 98 -10.35 -10.48 10.37
CA GLY A 98 -9.49 -11.65 10.55
C GLY A 98 -9.83 -12.86 9.68
N GLN A 99 -10.75 -12.74 8.72
CA GLN A 99 -11.33 -13.86 7.99
C GLN A 99 -10.93 -13.91 6.49
N ALA A 100 -9.99 -13.10 6.03
CA ALA A 100 -9.41 -13.26 4.70
C ALA A 100 -8.43 -14.45 4.66
N ASP A 101 -8.42 -15.21 3.55
CA ASP A 101 -7.35 -16.15 3.22
C ASP A 101 -6.16 -15.34 2.68
N LEU A 102 -5.36 -14.80 3.61
CA LEU A 102 -4.29 -13.84 3.29
C LEU A 102 -2.98 -14.55 2.99
N VAL A 103 -2.43 -14.28 1.81
CA VAL A 103 -1.09 -14.68 1.39
C VAL A 103 -0.20 -13.45 1.31
N CYS A 104 0.95 -13.48 1.97
CA CYS A 104 1.93 -12.40 2.01
C CYS A 104 3.24 -12.82 1.35
N ASN A 105 3.63 -12.16 0.27
CA ASN A 105 4.90 -12.41 -0.40
C ASN A 105 5.91 -11.28 -0.15
N ASP A 106 7.17 -11.65 0.00
CA ASP A 106 8.32 -10.74 -0.16
C ASP A 106 9.51 -11.51 -0.71
N ASN A 107 10.36 -10.87 -1.51
CA ASN A 107 11.54 -11.50 -2.10
C ASN A 107 12.77 -11.48 -1.19
N SER A 108 12.69 -10.85 -0.04
CA SER A 108 13.79 -10.70 0.93
C SER A 108 13.49 -11.46 2.22
N LYS A 109 14.30 -12.47 2.52
CA LYS A 109 14.16 -13.26 3.75
C LYS A 109 14.18 -12.39 5.03
N PRO A 110 15.10 -11.42 5.22
CA PRO A 110 15.08 -10.55 6.39
C PRO A 110 13.80 -9.71 6.50
N ARG A 111 13.30 -9.19 5.36
CA ARG A 111 12.04 -8.44 5.35
C ARG A 111 10.83 -9.33 5.66
N LEU A 112 10.82 -10.55 5.14
CA LEU A 112 9.78 -11.55 5.43
C LEU A 112 9.74 -11.92 6.92
N MET A 113 10.91 -12.09 7.55
CA MET A 113 11.00 -12.34 9.00
C MET A 113 10.43 -11.15 9.82
N LYS A 114 10.71 -9.92 9.41
CA LYS A 114 10.14 -8.73 10.04
C LYS A 114 8.62 -8.67 9.87
N LEU A 115 8.13 -9.00 8.67
CA LEU A 115 6.70 -9.12 8.37
C LEU A 115 6.03 -10.13 9.31
N GLN A 116 6.58 -11.35 9.41
CA GLN A 116 6.06 -12.41 10.29
C GLN A 116 5.99 -11.96 11.77
N ALA A 117 7.06 -11.32 12.27
CA ALA A 117 7.09 -10.79 13.63
C ALA A 117 6.01 -9.72 13.86
N ASN A 118 5.84 -8.81 12.91
CA ASN A 118 4.81 -7.76 13.00
C ASN A 118 3.39 -8.35 12.96
N LEU A 119 3.10 -9.26 12.02
CA LEU A 119 1.77 -9.87 11.92
C LEU A 119 1.43 -10.72 13.13
N LYS A 120 2.41 -11.47 13.67
CA LYS A 120 2.24 -12.22 14.93
C LYS A 120 1.87 -11.28 16.09
N ARG A 121 2.57 -10.16 16.23
CA ARG A 121 2.30 -9.15 17.28
C ARG A 121 0.90 -8.56 17.16
N LEU A 122 0.42 -8.39 15.91
CA LEU A 122 -0.89 -7.83 15.59
C LEU A 122 -2.03 -8.88 15.60
N ASN A 123 -1.76 -10.11 16.02
CA ASN A 123 -2.72 -11.23 16.00
C ASN A 123 -3.30 -11.51 14.60
N VAL A 124 -2.46 -11.40 13.57
CA VAL A 124 -2.84 -11.61 12.17
C VAL A 124 -2.31 -12.93 11.67
N SER A 125 -3.21 -13.79 11.16
CA SER A 125 -2.89 -15.03 10.45
C SER A 125 -2.69 -14.77 8.97
N ALA A 126 -1.63 -15.34 8.39
CA ALA A 126 -1.36 -15.30 6.95
C ALA A 126 -0.48 -16.48 6.52
N GLU A 127 -0.60 -16.88 5.25
CA GLU A 127 0.39 -17.69 4.58
C GLU A 127 1.58 -16.82 4.14
N TYR A 128 2.80 -17.33 4.25
CA TYR A 128 4.00 -16.57 3.90
C TYR A 128 4.75 -17.20 2.74
N MET A 129 5.09 -16.39 1.76
CA MET A 129 5.81 -16.79 0.57
C MET A 129 7.12 -15.99 0.45
N LEU A 130 8.24 -16.69 0.29
CA LEU A 130 9.53 -16.09 -0.05
C LEU A 130 9.79 -16.34 -1.54
N ALA A 131 9.38 -15.39 -2.38
CA ALA A 131 9.50 -15.60 -3.82
C ALA A 131 9.69 -14.30 -4.58
N ASP A 132 10.36 -14.39 -5.73
CA ASP A 132 10.40 -13.30 -6.70
C ASP A 132 9.05 -13.18 -7.38
N ALA A 133 8.36 -12.09 -7.07
CA ALA A 133 7.02 -11.81 -7.58
C ALA A 133 6.93 -11.74 -9.12
N ARG A 134 8.05 -11.54 -9.82
CA ARG A 134 8.11 -11.52 -11.31
C ARG A 134 7.85 -12.86 -11.97
N ASN A 135 7.76 -13.95 -11.20
CA ASN A 135 7.68 -15.32 -11.73
C ASN A 135 6.62 -16.19 -11.05
N LEU A 136 5.74 -15.61 -10.25
CA LEU A 136 4.76 -16.39 -9.48
C LEU A 136 3.69 -17.04 -10.34
N SER A 137 3.27 -16.42 -11.43
CA SER A 137 2.26 -16.95 -12.34
C SER A 137 2.67 -18.28 -13.03
N ARG A 138 3.97 -18.61 -13.04
CA ARG A 138 4.45 -19.92 -13.52
C ARG A 138 3.97 -21.10 -12.67
N ARG A 139 3.61 -20.82 -11.41
CA ARG A 139 3.18 -21.86 -10.45
C ARG A 139 1.69 -21.86 -10.23
N GLN A 140 1.04 -20.72 -10.43
CA GLN A 140 -0.35 -20.49 -10.07
C GLN A 140 -0.93 -19.40 -10.97
N LEU A 141 -2.08 -19.63 -11.58
CA LEU A 141 -2.85 -18.64 -12.35
C LEU A 141 -4.23 -18.48 -11.72
N GLU A 142 -4.82 -17.30 -11.86
CA GLU A 142 -6.23 -17.03 -11.49
C GLU A 142 -6.60 -17.54 -10.09
N ALA A 143 -5.73 -17.28 -9.11
CA ALA A 143 -5.83 -17.88 -7.79
C ALA A 143 -6.40 -16.95 -6.72
N PHE A 144 -6.38 -15.63 -6.94
CA PHE A 144 -6.71 -14.64 -5.94
C PHE A 144 -7.94 -13.80 -6.35
N ASP A 145 -8.82 -13.56 -5.39
CA ASP A 145 -9.96 -12.67 -5.57
C ASP A 145 -9.53 -11.21 -5.57
N LYS A 146 -8.51 -10.90 -4.72
CA LYS A 146 -7.96 -9.56 -4.59
C LYS A 146 -6.44 -9.60 -4.48
N ILE A 147 -5.79 -8.61 -5.10
CA ILE A 147 -4.33 -8.47 -5.03
C ILE A 147 -3.97 -7.03 -4.69
N LEU A 148 -3.15 -6.86 -3.68
CA LEU A 148 -2.46 -5.61 -3.38
C LEU A 148 -1.04 -5.67 -3.94
N LEU A 149 -0.69 -4.75 -4.80
CA LEU A 149 0.67 -4.51 -5.25
C LEU A 149 1.13 -3.11 -4.77
N ASP A 150 1.61 -3.05 -3.53
CA ASP A 150 2.36 -1.89 -3.04
C ASP A 150 3.80 -2.01 -3.53
N ALA A 151 4.04 -1.44 -4.71
CA ALA A 151 5.23 -1.73 -5.48
C ALA A 151 6.49 -1.06 -4.92
N PRO A 152 7.66 -1.72 -4.99
CA PRO A 152 8.93 -1.05 -4.71
C PRO A 152 9.08 0.15 -5.67
N CYS A 153 9.40 1.31 -5.11
CA CYS A 153 9.45 2.58 -5.84
C CYS A 153 10.63 3.44 -5.36
N CYS A 154 10.90 4.56 -6.05
CA CYS A 154 12.00 5.45 -5.69
C CYS A 154 11.79 6.21 -4.36
N GLY A 155 10.59 6.21 -3.81
CA GLY A 155 10.32 6.76 -2.49
C GLY A 155 10.26 8.28 -2.40
N GLU A 156 10.08 9.00 -3.51
CA GLU A 156 9.99 10.48 -3.50
C GLU A 156 8.97 11.02 -2.51
N GLY A 157 7.82 10.36 -2.40
CA GLY A 157 6.81 10.71 -1.42
C GLY A 157 7.27 10.53 0.04
N LEU A 158 8.39 9.87 0.29
CA LEU A 158 9.02 9.74 1.61
C LEU A 158 10.12 10.77 1.85
N MET A 159 10.54 11.51 0.85
CA MET A 159 11.54 12.56 0.98
C MET A 159 10.96 13.79 1.65
N SER A 160 11.74 14.43 2.49
CA SER A 160 11.44 15.75 3.07
C SER A 160 12.68 16.64 2.94
N LEU A 161 12.54 17.93 3.21
CA LEU A 161 13.68 18.84 3.21
C LEU A 161 14.54 18.73 4.49
N ASN A 162 14.31 17.71 5.32
CA ASN A 162 15.13 17.47 6.51
C ASN A 162 16.46 16.80 6.13
N LEU A 163 17.51 17.15 6.82
CA LEU A 163 18.88 16.59 6.62
C LEU A 163 18.93 15.06 6.83
N SER A 164 17.98 14.50 7.61
CA SER A 164 17.86 13.05 7.83
C SER A 164 17.52 12.26 6.57
N ASP A 165 16.96 12.92 5.54
CA ASP A 165 16.55 12.29 4.29
C ASP A 165 17.64 12.35 3.20
N ALA A 166 18.83 12.91 3.49
CA ALA A 166 19.94 13.02 2.54
C ALA A 166 20.28 11.69 1.81
N PRO A 167 20.30 10.51 2.49
CA PRO A 167 20.57 9.24 1.81
C PRO A 167 19.52 8.88 0.73
N LEU A 168 18.26 9.33 0.87
CA LEU A 168 17.23 9.14 -0.14
C LEU A 168 17.47 10.00 -1.38
N PHE A 169 17.94 11.24 -1.19
CA PHE A 169 18.31 12.11 -2.30
C PHE A 169 19.55 11.59 -3.05
N ASP A 170 20.53 11.03 -2.36
CA ASP A 170 21.73 10.45 -2.97
C ASP A 170 21.43 9.28 -3.90
N SER A 171 20.39 8.49 -3.59
CA SER A 171 19.95 7.35 -4.39
C SER A 171 19.02 7.74 -5.54
N TRP A 172 18.46 8.95 -5.53
CA TRP A 172 17.51 9.42 -6.53
C TRP A 172 18.18 9.74 -7.86
N SER A 173 17.64 9.19 -8.96
CA SER A 173 18.04 9.54 -10.33
C SER A 173 16.98 9.13 -11.33
N VAL A 174 16.93 9.80 -12.47
CA VAL A 174 16.04 9.42 -13.59
C VAL A 174 16.30 8.00 -14.07
N ALA A 175 17.55 7.55 -14.06
CA ALA A 175 17.91 6.18 -14.42
C ALA A 175 17.37 5.17 -13.40
N HIS A 176 17.34 5.52 -12.13
CA HIS A 176 16.75 4.68 -11.07
C HIS A 176 15.24 4.58 -11.22
N ILE A 177 14.54 5.71 -11.43
CA ILE A 177 13.10 5.76 -11.70
C ILE A 177 12.72 4.86 -12.89
N ARG A 178 13.46 4.96 -14.01
CA ARG A 178 13.21 4.12 -15.19
C ARG A 178 13.35 2.63 -14.89
N ARG A 179 14.39 2.22 -14.16
CA ARG A 179 14.57 0.81 -13.75
C ARG A 179 13.43 0.31 -12.87
N LEU A 180 12.94 1.15 -11.95
CA LEU A 180 11.81 0.82 -11.09
C LEU A 180 10.51 0.74 -11.89
N SER A 181 10.26 1.67 -12.80
CA SER A 181 9.11 1.61 -13.71
C SER A 181 9.07 0.30 -14.52
N ASP A 182 10.23 -0.14 -15.04
CA ASP A 182 10.30 -1.41 -15.78
C ASP A 182 10.10 -2.64 -14.87
N LEU A 183 10.55 -2.59 -13.62
CA LEU A 183 10.25 -3.60 -12.62
C LEU A 183 8.75 -3.63 -12.30
N GLN A 184 8.15 -2.47 -12.05
CA GLN A 184 6.74 -2.34 -11.70
C GLN A 184 5.81 -2.83 -12.82
N LYS A 185 6.15 -2.58 -14.09
CA LYS A 185 5.42 -3.13 -15.25
C LYS A 185 5.42 -4.67 -15.26
N ARG A 186 6.53 -5.29 -14.86
CA ARG A 186 6.60 -6.75 -14.73
C ARG A 186 5.76 -7.25 -13.56
N LEU A 187 5.84 -6.56 -12.41
CA LEU A 187 5.09 -6.93 -11.21
C LEU A 187 3.58 -6.81 -11.42
N ILE A 188 3.12 -5.72 -12.02
CA ILE A 188 1.68 -5.49 -12.24
C ILE A 188 1.11 -6.50 -13.26
N LEU A 189 1.89 -6.90 -14.27
CA LEU A 189 1.50 -7.94 -15.21
C LEU A 189 1.44 -9.32 -14.55
N GLU A 190 2.37 -9.64 -13.67
CA GLU A 190 2.31 -10.89 -12.89
C GLU A 190 1.12 -10.89 -11.92
N ALA A 191 0.86 -9.78 -11.24
CA ALA A 191 -0.32 -9.63 -10.40
C ALA A 191 -1.62 -9.84 -11.21
N TRP A 192 -1.70 -9.27 -12.41
CA TRP A 192 -2.85 -9.48 -13.31
C TRP A 192 -3.10 -10.96 -13.64
N ARG A 193 -2.03 -11.71 -13.95
CA ARG A 193 -2.12 -13.15 -14.26
C ARG A 193 -2.52 -14.02 -13.07
N LEU A 194 -2.24 -13.57 -11.86
CA LEU A 194 -2.61 -14.25 -10.62
C LEU A 194 -4.04 -13.96 -10.19
N LEU A 195 -4.63 -12.89 -10.72
CA LEU A 195 -5.98 -12.44 -10.38
C LEU A 195 -7.02 -13.33 -11.08
N LYS A 196 -8.06 -13.71 -10.37
CA LYS A 196 -9.22 -14.40 -10.95
C LYS A 196 -9.98 -13.46 -11.90
N PRO A 197 -10.68 -14.00 -12.91
CA PRO A 197 -11.66 -13.21 -13.66
C PRO A 197 -12.67 -12.54 -12.72
N GLY A 198 -12.87 -11.22 -12.90
CA GLY A 198 -13.72 -10.42 -12.02
C GLY A 198 -13.08 -10.01 -10.69
N GLY A 199 -11.83 -10.38 -10.44
CA GLY A 199 -11.08 -9.97 -9.26
C GLY A 199 -10.62 -8.51 -9.30
N THR A 200 -10.09 -8.00 -8.18
CA THR A 200 -9.64 -6.62 -8.03
C THR A 200 -8.13 -6.56 -7.76
N LEU A 201 -7.40 -5.78 -8.56
CA LEU A 201 -6.00 -5.44 -8.35
C LEU A 201 -5.89 -3.97 -7.94
N VAL A 202 -5.28 -3.72 -6.78
CA VAL A 202 -4.86 -2.36 -6.39
C VAL A 202 -3.36 -2.23 -6.54
N TYR A 203 -2.95 -1.24 -7.32
CA TYR A 203 -1.55 -0.84 -7.50
C TYR A 203 -1.29 0.46 -6.73
N SER A 204 -0.23 0.48 -5.94
CA SER A 204 0.18 1.67 -5.19
C SER A 204 1.69 1.82 -5.14
N THR A 205 2.13 3.07 -4.95
CA THR A 205 3.53 3.43 -4.70
C THR A 205 3.61 4.53 -3.65
N CYS A 206 4.80 4.76 -3.11
CA CYS A 206 5.09 5.91 -2.28
C CYS A 206 5.90 6.99 -3.03
N THR A 207 5.77 7.09 -4.33
CA THR A 207 6.43 8.10 -5.18
C THR A 207 5.43 9.02 -5.87
N MET A 208 5.90 10.18 -6.30
CA MET A 208 5.14 11.13 -7.13
C MET A 208 5.51 11.05 -8.61
N ALA A 209 6.48 10.20 -8.99
CA ALA A 209 6.95 10.07 -10.37
C ALA A 209 5.87 9.45 -11.27
N PRO A 210 5.38 10.11 -12.32
CA PRO A 210 4.39 9.55 -13.23
C PRO A 210 4.87 8.29 -13.95
N GLU A 211 6.18 8.15 -14.16
CA GLU A 211 6.80 6.95 -14.74
C GLU A 211 6.52 5.69 -13.92
N GLU A 212 6.41 5.85 -12.58
CA GLU A 212 6.18 4.76 -11.63
C GLU A 212 4.69 4.60 -11.27
N ASN A 213 3.84 5.51 -11.69
CA ASN A 213 2.41 5.56 -11.41
C ASN A 213 1.59 5.42 -12.69
N GLU A 214 1.14 6.54 -13.26
CA GLU A 214 0.21 6.57 -14.38
C GLU A 214 0.74 5.83 -15.61
N VAL A 215 2.04 5.95 -15.91
CA VAL A 215 2.66 5.24 -17.05
C VAL A 215 2.64 3.72 -16.88
N VAL A 216 2.72 3.21 -15.64
CA VAL A 216 2.63 1.77 -15.37
C VAL A 216 1.20 1.27 -15.55
N VAL A 217 0.21 2.01 -15.02
CA VAL A 217 -1.21 1.66 -15.15
C VAL A 217 -1.66 1.72 -16.61
N ASP A 218 -1.36 2.81 -17.33
CA ASP A 218 -1.66 2.94 -18.76
C ASP A 218 -1.02 1.82 -19.60
N TRP A 219 0.21 1.42 -19.23
CA TRP A 219 0.91 0.32 -19.90
C TRP A 219 0.19 -1.02 -19.71
N LEU A 220 -0.35 -1.31 -18.51
CA LEU A 220 -1.15 -2.52 -18.26
C LEU A 220 -2.44 -2.51 -19.07
N LEU A 221 -3.23 -1.42 -18.97
CA LEU A 221 -4.52 -1.27 -19.64
C LEU A 221 -4.41 -1.41 -21.18
N ARG A 222 -3.30 -0.98 -21.78
CA ARG A 222 -3.04 -1.18 -23.22
C ARG A 222 -2.73 -2.63 -23.59
N ARG A 223 -2.30 -3.47 -22.66
CA ARG A 223 -1.89 -4.85 -22.91
C ARG A 223 -2.93 -5.87 -22.54
N GLN A 224 -3.82 -5.52 -21.64
CA GLN A 224 -4.87 -6.38 -21.13
C GLN A 224 -6.21 -5.74 -21.51
N SER A 225 -6.80 -6.24 -22.60
CA SER A 225 -8.06 -5.69 -23.13
C SER A 225 -9.27 -5.98 -22.25
N ASP A 226 -9.13 -6.90 -21.30
CA ASP A 226 -10.09 -7.30 -20.27
C ASP A 226 -9.89 -6.55 -18.93
N ALA A 227 -8.87 -5.68 -18.85
CA ALA A 227 -8.65 -4.82 -17.70
C ALA A 227 -9.49 -3.55 -17.77
N GLU A 228 -10.21 -3.27 -16.69
CA GLU A 228 -11.02 -2.07 -16.53
C GLU A 228 -10.53 -1.27 -15.31
N LEU A 229 -10.43 0.06 -15.45
CA LEU A 229 -10.10 0.95 -14.35
C LEU A 229 -11.35 1.23 -13.52
N ILE A 230 -11.32 0.84 -12.25
CA ILE A 230 -12.38 1.16 -11.29
C ILE A 230 -12.01 2.45 -10.57
N PRO A 231 -12.83 3.52 -10.65
CA PRO A 231 -12.58 4.75 -9.92
C PRO A 231 -12.53 4.52 -8.41
N ILE A 232 -11.53 5.10 -7.75
CA ILE A 232 -11.41 5.02 -6.29
C ILE A 232 -12.29 6.12 -5.68
N ASP A 233 -13.34 5.69 -4.96
CA ASP A 233 -14.27 6.57 -4.24
C ASP A 233 -14.08 6.40 -2.73
N ILE A 234 -13.14 7.16 -2.19
CA ILE A 234 -12.92 7.29 -0.74
C ILE A 234 -13.12 8.76 -0.39
N ALA A 235 -14.22 9.08 0.23
CA ALA A 235 -14.56 10.45 0.63
C ALA A 235 -14.66 10.59 2.16
N PRO A 236 -14.35 11.75 2.71
CA PRO A 236 -13.69 12.91 2.08
C PRO A 236 -12.16 12.82 2.14
N LEU A 237 -11.50 12.80 0.99
CA LEU A 237 -10.03 12.87 0.92
C LEU A 237 -9.59 14.34 0.76
N PRO A 238 -8.92 14.92 1.75
CA PRO A 238 -8.31 16.23 1.60
C PRO A 238 -7.13 16.18 0.62
N ASP A 239 -6.85 17.27 -0.06
CA ASP A 239 -5.68 17.46 -0.92
C ASP A 239 -5.54 16.47 -2.10
N ARG A 240 -6.64 15.84 -2.53
CA ARG A 240 -6.65 14.97 -3.71
C ARG A 240 -6.24 15.75 -4.96
N VAL A 241 -5.27 15.19 -5.70
CA VAL A 241 -4.84 15.72 -7.00
C VAL A 241 -5.25 14.73 -8.08
N SER A 242 -5.67 15.25 -9.23
CA SER A 242 -6.00 14.41 -10.40
C SER A 242 -4.76 13.73 -10.96
N ALA A 243 -4.90 12.50 -11.43
CA ALA A 243 -3.86 11.79 -12.16
C ALA A 243 -3.46 12.56 -13.44
N VAL A 244 -2.19 12.49 -13.80
CA VAL A 244 -1.72 13.15 -15.02
C VAL A 244 -2.21 12.37 -16.25
N GLN A 245 -2.68 13.10 -17.27
CA GLN A 245 -3.17 12.53 -18.53
C GLN A 245 -2.09 12.57 -19.64
N SER A 246 -0.96 13.19 -19.37
CA SER A 246 0.18 13.24 -20.29
C SER A 246 1.50 13.33 -19.52
N TRP A 247 2.56 12.73 -20.08
CA TRP A 247 3.90 12.81 -19.50
C TRP A 247 4.97 12.80 -20.60
N ASN A 248 6.03 13.60 -20.45
CA ASN A 248 7.12 13.72 -21.41
C ASN A 248 6.62 14.00 -22.84
N ASN A 249 5.67 14.95 -22.99
CA ASN A 249 5.03 15.33 -24.26
C ASN A 249 4.28 14.18 -24.98
N ARG A 250 3.87 13.15 -24.25
CA ARG A 250 3.05 12.05 -24.75
C ARG A 250 1.76 11.98 -23.94
N ALA A 251 0.63 11.99 -24.62
CA ALA A 251 -0.65 11.68 -24.01
C ALA A 251 -0.65 10.21 -23.56
N LEU A 252 -1.21 9.94 -22.39
CA LEU A 252 -1.56 8.58 -21.97
C LEU A 252 -2.79 8.14 -22.77
N THR A 253 -2.86 6.85 -23.07
CA THR A 253 -3.89 6.31 -23.99
C THR A 253 -5.23 6.17 -23.27
N ASN A 254 -5.18 5.84 -21.98
CA ASN A 254 -6.37 5.57 -21.16
C ASN A 254 -6.70 6.78 -20.28
N ASP A 255 -7.99 6.96 -19.99
CA ASP A 255 -8.42 7.92 -18.98
C ASP A 255 -8.08 7.39 -17.57
N LEU A 256 -7.18 8.07 -16.88
CA LEU A 256 -6.73 7.72 -15.54
C LEU A 256 -7.35 8.62 -14.46
N SER A 257 -8.42 9.36 -14.76
CA SER A 257 -9.09 10.26 -13.80
C SER A 257 -9.62 9.55 -12.56
N GLY A 258 -9.87 8.24 -12.65
CA GLY A 258 -10.25 7.38 -11.53
C GLY A 258 -9.13 7.06 -10.54
N CYS A 259 -7.86 7.30 -10.89
CA CYS A 259 -6.73 7.08 -9.99
C CYS A 259 -6.64 8.18 -8.92
N LEU A 260 -6.10 7.81 -7.74
CA LEU A 260 -5.75 8.76 -6.68
C LEU A 260 -4.27 9.16 -6.77
N ARG A 261 -4.03 10.45 -6.55
CA ARG A 261 -2.68 11.01 -6.47
C ARG A 261 -2.56 11.97 -5.29
#